data_34f594f4f55f8175aba961ccdfcb6ef5
#
_entry.id   34f594f4f55f8175aba961ccdfcb6ef5
#
_cell.length_a   1.000
_cell.length_b   1.000
_cell.length_c   1.000
_cell.angle_alpha   90.00
_cell.angle_beta   90.00
_cell.angle_gamma   90.00
#
_symmetry.space_group_name_H-M   'P 1'
#
loop_
_entity.id
_entity.type
_entity.pdbx_description
1 polymer ?
#
loop_
_entity_poly.entity_id
_entity_poly.type
_entity_poly.pdbx_seq_one_letter_code
_entity_poly.pdbx_strand_id
1 'polypeptide(L)'
;PQNFPRSDATDKTGYDGHIKFATEGSMQMHLAEQDFDVAARNGRHINPVERGHIAFRTDNIEAFKAHLSANGIEYADYGTAFAAEWHQIFFYDPEGNIIEVHQQVA
;
A
#
# COMPACT_ATOMS: atom_id res chain seq x y z
N PRO A 1 4.22 -18.25 -10.93
CA PRO A 1 4.77 -16.94 -10.58
C PRO A 1 6.29 -16.97 -10.50
N GLN A 2 6.87 -15.87 -10.81
CA GLN A 2 8.29 -15.73 -10.90
C GLN A 2 8.77 -14.76 -9.84
N ASN A 3 9.76 -15.15 -9.06
CA ASN A 3 10.33 -14.24 -8.08
C ASN A 3 11.27 -13.28 -8.77
N PHE A 4 11.29 -12.04 -8.31
CA PHE A 4 12.21 -11.05 -8.83
C PHE A 4 12.68 -10.14 -7.70
N PRO A 5 13.88 -9.55 -7.84
CA PRO A 5 14.41 -8.72 -6.78
C PRO A 5 13.55 -7.48 -6.59
N ARG A 6 13.52 -7.00 -5.38
CA ARG A 6 12.92 -5.74 -5.06
C ARG A 6 13.75 -4.64 -5.69
N SER A 7 13.10 -3.72 -6.35
CA SER A 7 13.86 -2.64 -6.95
C SER A 7 14.24 -1.69 -5.88
N ASP A 8 15.08 -1.68 -5.35
CA ASP A 8 15.56 -0.97 -4.45
C ASP A 8 15.18 0.20 -4.06
N ALA A 9 15.44 1.02 -3.90
CA ALA A 9 15.08 2.32 -3.53
C ALA A 9 13.89 2.42 -2.64
N THR A 10 13.58 1.46 -1.88
CA THR A 10 12.49 1.56 -0.97
C THR A 10 12.91 2.24 0.28
N ASP A 11 12.11 3.20 0.69
CA ASP A 11 12.23 3.82 1.98
C ASP A 11 11.62 2.86 3.00
N LYS A 12 12.44 2.37 3.91
CA LYS A 12 11.95 1.44 4.91
C LYS A 12 11.55 2.08 6.21
N THR A 13 11.41 3.38 6.22
CA THR A 13 10.99 4.07 7.43
C THR A 13 9.66 3.54 7.94
N GLY A 14 8.74 3.24 7.03
CA GLY A 14 7.41 2.76 7.40
C GLY A 14 7.36 1.28 7.70
N TYR A 15 8.27 0.49 7.14
CA TYR A 15 8.21 -0.95 7.27
C TYR A 15 9.59 -1.56 7.00
N ASP A 16 10.11 -2.31 7.96
CA ASP A 16 11.44 -2.92 7.85
C ASP A 16 11.41 -4.44 7.79
N GLY A 17 10.24 -5.05 7.63
CA GLY A 17 10.11 -6.49 7.50
C GLY A 17 10.59 -7.00 6.15
N HIS A 18 10.67 -8.32 6.02
CA HIS A 18 11.07 -8.96 4.77
C HIS A 18 9.89 -9.00 3.80
N ILE A 19 10.18 -8.72 2.53
CA ILE A 19 9.19 -8.78 1.47
C ILE A 19 9.75 -9.63 0.33
N LYS A 20 8.90 -10.50 -0.21
CA LYS A 20 9.19 -11.23 -1.42
C LYS A 20 8.19 -10.82 -2.49
N PHE A 21 8.69 -10.64 -3.71
CA PHE A 21 7.87 -10.26 -4.84
C PHE A 21 7.77 -11.42 -5.83
N ALA A 22 6.59 -11.65 -6.35
CA ALA A 22 6.35 -12.64 -7.40
C ALA A 22 5.47 -12.03 -8.47
N THR A 23 5.67 -12.43 -9.72
CA THR A 23 4.86 -11.92 -10.82
C THR A 23 4.65 -13.00 -11.87
N GLU A 24 3.52 -12.92 -12.58
CA GLU A 24 3.31 -13.71 -13.79
C GLU A 24 3.41 -12.79 -15.03
N GLY A 25 3.87 -11.56 -14.85
CA GLY A 25 4.08 -10.59 -15.93
C GLY A 25 3.22 -9.35 -15.82
N SER A 26 1.93 -9.50 -15.55
CA SER A 26 1.02 -8.36 -15.51
C SER A 26 0.59 -7.99 -14.09
N MET A 27 0.63 -8.94 -13.18
CA MET A 27 0.25 -8.73 -11.78
C MET A 27 1.42 -9.08 -10.88
N GLN A 28 1.45 -8.47 -9.71
CA GLN A 28 2.46 -8.76 -8.70
C GLN A 28 1.80 -9.27 -7.44
N MET A 29 2.45 -10.22 -6.79
CA MET A 29 2.08 -10.65 -5.46
C MET A 29 3.23 -10.29 -4.53
N HIS A 30 2.94 -9.58 -3.47
CA HIS A 30 3.93 -9.24 -2.45
C HIS A 30 3.64 -10.09 -1.21
N LEU A 31 4.65 -10.83 -0.77
CA LEU A 31 4.56 -11.63 0.45
C LEU A 31 5.38 -10.91 1.49
N ALA A 32 4.71 -10.21 2.39
CA ALA A 32 5.35 -9.36 3.38
C ALA A 32 5.17 -9.96 4.77
N GLU A 33 6.21 -9.84 5.59
CA GLU A 33 6.09 -10.24 7.00
C GLU A 33 5.08 -9.35 7.69
N GLN A 34 4.29 -9.97 8.55
CA GLN A 34 3.30 -9.26 9.34
C GLN A 34 3.99 -8.34 10.35
N ASP A 35 3.47 -7.16 10.54
CA ASP A 35 4.02 -6.20 11.49
C ASP A 35 2.87 -5.40 12.07
N PHE A 36 2.54 -5.66 13.33
CA PHE A 36 1.37 -5.05 13.97
C PHE A 36 1.57 -3.60 14.40
N ASP A 37 2.79 -3.09 14.31
CA ASP A 37 3.10 -1.73 14.77
C ASP A 37 3.24 -0.71 13.65
N VAL A 38 3.07 -1.11 12.39
CA VAL A 38 3.28 -0.22 11.26
C VAL A 38 2.38 1.01 11.32
N ALA A 39 1.10 0.83 11.62
CA ALA A 39 0.17 1.95 11.68
C ALA A 39 0.58 2.95 12.75
N ALA A 40 0.96 2.46 13.93
CA ALA A 40 1.38 3.31 15.04
C ALA A 40 2.65 4.08 14.70
N ARG A 41 3.65 3.40 14.12
CA ARG A 41 4.91 4.07 13.76
C ARG A 41 4.71 5.16 12.72
N ASN A 42 3.72 5.01 11.86
CA ASN A 42 3.45 5.96 10.79
C ASN A 42 2.33 6.95 11.13
N GLY A 43 1.74 6.84 12.32
CA GLY A 43 0.66 7.73 12.74
C GLY A 43 -0.60 7.55 11.89
N ARG A 44 -0.88 6.33 11.47
CA ARG A 44 -2.03 6.03 10.62
C ARG A 44 -2.96 5.05 11.31
N HIS A 45 -4.22 5.00 10.88
CA HIS A 45 -5.23 4.16 11.53
C HIS A 45 -5.42 2.81 10.84
N ILE A 46 -4.85 2.60 9.66
CA ILE A 46 -4.93 1.32 8.95
C ILE A 46 -3.53 0.74 8.82
N ASN A 47 -3.39 -0.54 9.18
CA ASN A 47 -2.12 -1.25 9.08
C ASN A 47 -2.16 -2.17 7.85
N PRO A 48 -1.47 -1.82 6.75
CA PRO A 48 -1.55 -2.60 5.51
C PRO A 48 -0.76 -3.91 5.55
N VAL A 49 0.03 -4.15 6.59
CA VAL A 49 0.81 -5.40 6.71
C VAL A 49 0.36 -6.23 7.90
N GLU A 50 -0.84 -5.97 8.41
CA GLU A 50 -1.43 -6.81 9.44
C GLU A 50 -2.10 -8.04 8.82
N ARG A 51 -2.55 -7.93 7.58
CA ARG A 51 -3.20 -9.02 6.83
C ARG A 51 -3.15 -8.67 5.34
N GLY A 52 -3.62 -9.58 4.49
CA GLY A 52 -3.57 -9.37 3.06
C GLY A 52 -4.49 -8.26 2.56
N HIS A 53 -4.19 -7.73 1.39
CA HIS A 53 -5.02 -6.74 0.73
C HIS A 53 -4.81 -6.79 -0.78
N ILE A 54 -5.71 -6.14 -1.52
CA ILE A 54 -5.64 -6.00 -2.96
C ILE A 54 -5.27 -4.56 -3.28
N ALA A 55 -4.43 -4.37 -4.30
CA ALA A 55 -3.96 -3.05 -4.70
C ALA A 55 -4.39 -2.71 -6.12
N PHE A 56 -4.83 -1.47 -6.31
CA PHE A 56 -5.20 -0.93 -7.61
C PHE A 56 -4.36 0.29 -7.92
N ARG A 57 -4.09 0.50 -9.20
CA ARG A 57 -3.32 1.65 -9.66
C ARG A 57 -4.21 2.73 -10.21
N THR A 58 -3.86 3.98 -9.96
CA THR A 58 -4.55 5.13 -10.54
C THR A 58 -3.53 6.11 -11.13
N ASP A 59 -3.98 6.91 -12.08
CA ASP A 59 -3.18 7.98 -12.64
C ASP A 59 -3.37 9.30 -11.88
N ASN A 60 -4.32 9.36 -10.97
CA ASN A 60 -4.62 10.59 -10.25
C ASN A 60 -5.12 10.25 -8.85
N ILE A 61 -4.17 10.09 -7.94
CA ILE A 61 -4.51 9.68 -6.57
C ILE A 61 -5.21 10.81 -5.81
N GLU A 62 -4.93 12.06 -6.15
CA GLU A 62 -5.61 13.18 -5.48
C GLU A 62 -7.10 13.20 -5.82
N ALA A 63 -7.45 12.93 -7.08
CA ALA A 63 -8.84 12.81 -7.47
C ALA A 63 -9.52 11.63 -6.77
N PHE A 64 -8.81 10.53 -6.62
CA PHE A 64 -9.36 9.36 -5.94
C PHE A 64 -9.58 9.64 -4.45
N LYS A 65 -8.64 10.31 -3.80
CA LYS A 65 -8.79 10.73 -2.40
C LYS A 65 -10.02 11.63 -2.24
N ALA A 66 -10.19 12.58 -3.16
CA ALA A 66 -11.36 13.46 -3.12
C ALA A 66 -12.66 12.66 -3.28
N HIS A 67 -12.64 11.65 -4.13
CA HIS A 67 -13.80 10.77 -4.34
C HIS A 67 -14.15 10.00 -3.05
N LEU A 68 -13.14 9.46 -2.38
CA LEU A 68 -13.35 8.76 -1.11
C LEU A 68 -13.96 9.71 -0.08
N SER A 69 -13.39 10.91 0.05
CA SER A 69 -13.88 11.90 1.01
C SER A 69 -15.32 12.32 0.70
N ALA A 70 -15.64 12.50 -0.58
CA ALA A 70 -16.98 12.88 -1.00
C ALA A 70 -18.02 11.81 -0.65
N ASN A 71 -17.61 10.57 -0.52
CA ASN A 71 -18.47 9.46 -0.17
C ASN A 71 -18.37 9.07 1.31
N GLY A 72 -17.71 9.88 2.11
CA GLY A 72 -17.60 9.64 3.56
C GLY A 72 -16.72 8.46 3.92
N ILE A 73 -15.81 8.07 3.03
CA ILE A 73 -14.90 6.94 3.28
C ILE A 73 -13.58 7.48 3.79
N GLU A 74 -13.21 7.06 5.00
CA GLU A 74 -11.91 7.41 5.57
C GLU A 74 -10.81 6.57 4.93
N TYR A 75 -9.63 7.16 4.80
CA TYR A 75 -8.48 6.45 4.25
C TYR A 75 -7.23 6.84 5.02
N ALA A 76 -6.22 5.97 4.97
CA ALA A 76 -4.91 6.24 5.53
C ALA A 76 -3.96 6.54 4.38
N ASP A 77 -3.40 7.74 4.37
CA ASP A 77 -2.47 8.16 3.33
C ASP A 77 -1.05 7.94 3.85
N TYR A 78 -0.39 6.91 3.33
CA TYR A 78 0.98 6.63 3.72
C TYR A 78 2.00 7.38 2.86
N GLY A 79 1.53 8.12 1.84
CA GLY A 79 2.46 8.82 0.95
C GLY A 79 3.46 7.84 0.35
N THR A 80 4.71 8.19 0.40
CA THR A 80 5.79 7.35 -0.12
C THR A 80 6.57 6.64 0.99
N ALA A 81 5.96 6.46 2.15
CA ALA A 81 6.66 5.87 3.31
C ALA A 81 7.15 4.45 3.09
N PHE A 82 6.48 3.66 2.26
CA PHE A 82 6.87 2.28 1.99
C PHE A 82 7.78 2.16 0.77
N ALA A 83 7.61 3.03 -0.21
CA ALA A 83 8.40 3.00 -1.43
C ALA A 83 8.45 4.41 -2.02
N ALA A 84 9.66 4.91 -2.27
CA ALA A 84 9.83 6.29 -2.72
C ALA A 84 9.16 6.59 -4.05
N GLU A 85 8.91 5.57 -4.86
CA GLU A 85 8.35 5.74 -6.20
C GLU A 85 6.84 5.63 -6.24
N TRP A 86 6.20 5.29 -5.12
CA TRP A 86 4.78 5.00 -5.09
C TRP A 86 4.08 5.75 -3.97
N HIS A 87 3.08 6.52 -4.33
CA HIS A 87 2.18 7.14 -3.36
C HIS A 87 1.07 6.13 -3.08
N GLN A 88 0.91 5.69 -1.84
CA GLN A 88 0.01 4.61 -1.46
C GLN A 88 -0.99 5.10 -0.42
N ILE A 89 -2.26 4.79 -0.65
CA ILE A 89 -3.31 5.01 0.33
C ILE A 89 -4.05 3.70 0.55
N PHE A 90 -4.68 3.58 1.72
CA PHE A 90 -5.39 2.37 2.14
C PHE A 90 -6.72 2.74 2.73
N PHE A 91 -7.73 1.94 2.47
CA PHE A 91 -9.03 2.13 3.08
C PHE A 91 -9.71 0.76 3.22
N TYR A 92 -10.83 0.72 3.94
CA TYR A 92 -11.59 -0.52 4.11
C TYR A 92 -12.78 -0.53 3.16
N ASP A 93 -13.05 -1.71 2.57
CA ASP A 93 -14.30 -1.92 1.86
C ASP A 93 -15.42 -2.17 2.91
N PRO A 94 -16.69 -2.30 2.49
CA PRO A 94 -17.78 -2.49 3.46
C PRO A 94 -17.65 -3.73 4.33
N GLU A 95 -16.90 -4.74 3.88
CA GLU A 95 -16.69 -5.98 4.62
C GLU A 95 -15.47 -5.93 5.52
N GLY A 96 -14.77 -4.81 5.54
CA GLY A 96 -13.56 -4.65 6.36
C GLY A 96 -12.29 -5.13 5.70
N ASN A 97 -12.31 -5.45 4.41
CA ASN A 97 -11.10 -5.80 3.69
C ASN A 97 -10.29 -4.55 3.40
N ILE A 98 -8.96 -4.66 3.51
CA ILE A 98 -8.08 -3.55 3.21
C ILE A 98 -7.90 -3.45 1.71
N ILE A 99 -8.09 -2.24 1.18
CA ILE A 99 -7.88 -1.95 -0.24
C ILE A 99 -6.77 -0.91 -0.33
N GLU A 100 -5.82 -1.17 -1.20
CA GLU A 100 -4.77 -0.20 -1.51
C GLU A 100 -5.06 0.46 -2.86
N VAL A 101 -4.82 1.76 -2.93
CA VAL A 101 -4.75 2.45 -4.22
C VAL A 101 -3.43 3.18 -4.27
N HIS A 102 -2.74 3.08 -5.37
CA HIS A 102 -1.43 3.71 -5.50
C HIS A 102 -1.24 4.39 -6.84
N GLN A 103 -0.33 5.36 -6.85
CA GLN A 103 0.07 6.06 -8.06
C GLN A 103 1.59 6.09 -8.11
N GLN A 104 2.15 5.83 -9.28
CA GLN A 104 3.58 5.96 -9.48
C GLN A 104 3.94 7.44 -9.57
N VAL A 105 4.87 7.88 -8.74
CA VAL A 105 5.24 9.30 -8.64
C VAL A 105 6.71 9.57 -8.99
N ALA A 106 7.42 8.54 -9.41
CA ALA A 106 8.83 8.73 -9.82
C ALA A 106 9.24 7.69 -10.86
#